data_711436ec4dee2a66eb00088c8798e605
#
_entry.id   711436ec4dee2a66eb00088c8798e605
#
_cell.length_a   1.000
_cell.length_b   1.000
_cell.length_c   1.000
_cell.angle_alpha   90.00
_cell.angle_beta   90.00
_cell.angle_gamma   90.00
#
_symmetry.space_group_name_H-M   'P 1'
#
loop_
_entity.id
_entity.type
_entity.pdbx_description
1 polymer ?
#
loop_
_entity_poly.entity_id
_entity_poly.type
_entity_poly.pdbx_seq_one_letter_code
_entity_poly.pdbx_strand_id
1 'polypeptide(L)'
;RAAQGFTLLEVIMTFVIFAIVCLVAVTMFNRGMTRTDIPVKQLQTDASLQLVLENMIADKTMSYQNNLVGFNAALGATNTVASKYGTGGGGNYIISQKEFVCPGSGNFVATAGTNQFLLVTIKPSSTSGVSLTYLFNSSNNTCSGH
;
A
#
# COMPACT_ATOMS: atom_id res chain seq x y z
N ARG A 1 -1.61 57.17 -41.06
CA ARG A 1 -1.13 56.15 -40.11
C ARG A 1 -0.18 55.28 -40.88
N ALA A 2 1.15 55.40 -40.66
CA ALA A 2 2.16 54.59 -41.29
C ALA A 2 2.06 53.15 -40.67
N ALA A 3 1.75 52.18 -41.50
CA ALA A 3 1.87 50.76 -41.11
C ALA A 3 3.38 50.46 -41.03
N GLN A 4 3.89 50.26 -39.81
CA GLN A 4 5.23 49.78 -39.60
C GLN A 4 5.20 48.27 -39.87
N GLY A 5 5.86 47.84 -40.95
CA GLY A 5 6.07 46.46 -41.29
C GLY A 5 7.15 45.85 -40.39
N PHE A 6 6.96 44.56 -39.99
CA PHE A 6 7.97 43.80 -39.27
C PHE A 6 9.29 43.74 -40.08
N THR A 7 10.40 43.97 -39.39
CA THR A 7 11.70 43.78 -39.98
C THR A 7 12.06 42.31 -40.08
N LEU A 8 12.79 41.94 -41.13
CA LEU A 8 13.23 40.52 -41.36
C LEU A 8 14.04 40.01 -40.15
N LEU A 9 14.76 40.88 -39.46
CA LEU A 9 15.50 40.58 -38.23
C LEU A 9 14.58 40.18 -37.09
N GLU A 10 13.45 40.89 -36.90
CA GLU A 10 12.48 40.63 -35.82
C GLU A 10 11.79 39.30 -36.00
N VAL A 11 11.47 38.90 -37.23
CA VAL A 11 10.93 37.61 -37.58
C VAL A 11 11.91 36.48 -37.23
N ILE A 12 13.17 36.61 -37.58
CA ILE A 12 14.20 35.61 -37.30
C ILE A 12 14.38 35.46 -35.77
N MET A 13 14.46 36.58 -35.02
CA MET A 13 14.61 36.57 -33.58
C MET A 13 13.44 35.90 -32.91
N THR A 14 12.21 36.15 -33.36
CA THR A 14 11.00 35.50 -32.77
C THR A 14 10.97 34.01 -33.01
N PHE A 15 11.38 33.54 -34.20
CA PHE A 15 11.48 32.11 -34.45
C PHE A 15 12.56 31.42 -33.61
N VAL A 16 13.71 32.05 -33.38
CA VAL A 16 14.76 31.49 -32.52
C VAL A 16 14.29 31.38 -31.07
N ILE A 17 13.68 32.43 -30.55
CA ILE A 17 13.13 32.41 -29.16
C ILE A 17 12.03 31.34 -29.04
N PHE A 18 11.13 31.26 -30.01
CA PHE A 18 10.06 30.27 -30.03
C PHE A 18 10.60 28.83 -30.05
N ALA A 19 11.64 28.56 -30.86
CA ALA A 19 12.27 27.25 -30.90
C ALA A 19 12.88 26.85 -29.54
N ILE A 20 13.53 27.77 -28.84
CA ILE A 20 14.09 27.53 -27.50
C ILE A 20 12.98 27.25 -26.46
N VAL A 21 11.91 28.02 -26.47
CA VAL A 21 10.77 27.83 -25.58
C VAL A 21 10.10 26.48 -25.81
N CYS A 22 9.91 26.08 -27.09
CA CYS A 22 9.36 24.76 -27.43
C CYS A 22 10.24 23.63 -26.93
N LEU A 23 11.56 23.73 -27.06
CA LEU A 23 12.51 22.71 -26.57
C LEU A 23 12.42 22.53 -25.03
N VAL A 24 12.35 23.64 -24.29
CA VAL A 24 12.18 23.62 -22.82
C VAL A 24 10.83 23.04 -22.45
N ALA A 25 9.75 23.41 -23.13
CA ALA A 25 8.42 22.87 -22.88
C ALA A 25 8.37 21.35 -23.09
N VAL A 26 8.89 20.83 -24.19
CA VAL A 26 8.92 19.39 -24.47
C VAL A 26 9.71 18.62 -23.40
N THR A 27 10.84 19.16 -22.94
CA THR A 27 11.62 18.50 -21.87
C THR A 27 10.90 18.48 -20.52
N MET A 28 10.12 19.51 -20.21
CA MET A 28 9.29 19.54 -19.00
C MET A 28 8.12 18.57 -19.08
N PHE A 29 7.43 18.47 -20.21
CA PHE A 29 6.35 17.51 -20.42
C PHE A 29 6.83 16.06 -20.31
N ASN A 30 7.96 15.71 -20.94
CA ASN A 30 8.53 14.37 -20.86
C ASN A 30 8.89 13.97 -19.41
N ARG A 31 9.44 14.88 -18.62
CA ARG A 31 9.74 14.61 -17.19
C ARG A 31 8.50 14.52 -16.32
N GLY A 32 7.45 15.23 -16.65
CA GLY A 32 6.15 15.17 -15.93
C GLY A 32 5.42 13.86 -16.17
N MET A 33 5.38 13.36 -17.40
CA MET A 33 4.65 12.15 -17.76
C MET A 33 5.27 10.86 -17.22
N THR A 34 6.61 10.78 -17.16
CA THR A 34 7.32 9.58 -16.69
C THR A 34 7.19 9.30 -15.19
N ARG A 35 6.71 10.25 -14.39
CA ARG A 35 6.55 10.10 -12.92
C ARG A 35 5.11 9.90 -12.46
N THR A 36 4.14 9.98 -13.34
CA THR A 36 2.72 9.85 -13.00
C THR A 36 2.31 8.39 -12.75
N ASP A 37 3.05 7.43 -13.27
CA ASP A 37 2.78 6.00 -13.10
C ASP A 37 3.04 5.48 -11.68
N ILE A 38 3.97 6.11 -10.94
CA ILE A 38 4.38 5.64 -9.61
C ILE A 38 3.24 5.76 -8.60
N PRO A 39 2.57 6.92 -8.44
CA PRO A 39 1.49 7.06 -7.46
C PRO A 39 0.27 6.19 -7.81
N VAL A 40 -0.03 5.99 -9.09
CA VAL A 40 -1.15 5.13 -9.50
C VAL A 40 -0.91 3.67 -9.15
N LYS A 41 0.30 3.16 -9.39
CA LYS A 41 0.68 1.78 -9.02
C LYS A 41 0.70 1.59 -7.49
N GLN A 42 1.14 2.59 -6.74
CA GLN A 42 1.11 2.53 -5.28
C GLN A 42 -0.34 2.49 -4.76
N LEU A 43 -1.21 3.35 -5.27
CA LEU A 43 -2.63 3.33 -4.89
C LEU A 43 -3.30 1.98 -5.19
N GLN A 44 -3.00 1.40 -6.34
CA GLN A 44 -3.53 0.09 -6.73
C GLN A 44 -3.03 -1.01 -5.80
N THR A 45 -1.75 -0.96 -5.40
CA THR A 45 -1.16 -1.92 -4.47
C THR A 45 -1.77 -1.78 -3.07
N ASP A 46 -1.96 -0.56 -2.59
CA ASP A 46 -2.57 -0.29 -1.29
C ASP A 46 -4.03 -0.72 -1.25
N ALA A 47 -4.79 -0.44 -2.31
CA ALA A 47 -6.18 -0.91 -2.44
C ALA A 47 -6.26 -2.44 -2.47
N SER A 48 -5.33 -3.11 -3.14
CA SER A 48 -5.28 -4.58 -3.17
C SER A 48 -4.98 -5.19 -1.79
N LEU A 49 -4.10 -4.58 -1.01
CA LEU A 49 -3.82 -5.01 0.36
C LEU A 49 -5.00 -4.77 1.31
N GLN A 50 -5.73 -3.67 1.14
CA GLN A 50 -6.95 -3.43 1.92
C GLN A 50 -7.99 -4.52 1.64
N LEU A 51 -8.19 -4.91 0.39
CA LEU A 51 -9.10 -6.01 0.03
C LEU A 51 -8.65 -7.35 0.67
N VAL A 52 -7.35 -7.65 0.68
CA VAL A 52 -6.81 -8.82 1.39
C VAL A 52 -7.17 -8.76 2.87
N LEU A 53 -6.99 -7.60 3.50
CA LEU A 53 -7.31 -7.42 4.92
C LEU A 53 -8.81 -7.57 5.20
N GLU A 54 -9.67 -7.02 4.36
CA GLU A 54 -11.13 -7.17 4.48
C GLU A 54 -11.55 -8.64 4.37
N ASN A 55 -10.96 -9.40 3.43
CA ASN A 55 -11.20 -10.84 3.31
C ASN A 55 -10.72 -11.61 4.55
N MET A 56 -9.58 -11.22 5.15
CA MET A 56 -9.12 -11.79 6.41
C MET A 56 -10.08 -11.50 7.57
N ILE A 57 -10.59 -10.27 7.66
CA ILE A 57 -11.57 -9.86 8.68
C ILE A 57 -12.87 -10.65 8.50
N ALA A 58 -13.34 -10.79 7.28
CA ALA A 58 -14.55 -11.55 6.96
C ALA A 58 -14.40 -13.04 7.33
N ASP A 59 -13.30 -13.68 6.95
CA ASP A 59 -13.04 -15.09 7.28
C ASP A 59 -12.90 -15.29 8.80
N LYS A 60 -12.18 -14.38 9.49
CA LYS A 60 -12.10 -14.39 10.95
C LYS A 60 -13.47 -14.30 11.61
N THR A 61 -14.32 -13.42 11.12
CA THR A 61 -15.64 -13.17 11.70
C THR A 61 -16.61 -14.32 11.41
N MET A 62 -16.55 -14.91 10.21
CA MET A 62 -17.47 -15.97 9.81
C MET A 62 -17.02 -17.35 10.29
N SER A 63 -15.73 -17.68 10.11
CA SER A 63 -15.21 -19.06 10.26
C SER A 63 -14.49 -19.27 11.60
N TYR A 64 -13.90 -18.20 12.16
CA TYR A 64 -13.02 -18.33 13.33
C TYR A 64 -13.45 -17.50 14.54
N GLN A 65 -14.59 -16.83 14.51
CA GLN A 65 -15.17 -15.99 15.58
C GLN A 65 -14.28 -15.78 16.84
N ASN A 66 -14.27 -16.77 17.75
CA ASN A 66 -13.50 -16.75 18.99
C ASN A 66 -12.23 -17.63 18.96
N ASN A 67 -11.90 -18.22 17.81
CA ASN A 67 -10.77 -19.11 17.64
C ASN A 67 -9.60 -18.43 16.92
N LEU A 68 -8.87 -17.55 17.62
CA LEU A 68 -7.69 -16.87 17.06
C LEU A 68 -6.54 -17.85 16.76
N VAL A 69 -6.44 -18.96 17.49
CA VAL A 69 -5.41 -19.98 17.23
C VAL A 69 -5.65 -20.66 15.90
N GLY A 70 -6.90 -21.08 15.64
CA GLY A 70 -7.29 -21.64 14.36
C GLY A 70 -7.11 -20.64 13.20
N PHE A 71 -7.47 -19.37 13.43
CA PHE A 71 -7.25 -18.31 12.46
C PHE A 71 -5.76 -18.07 12.17
N ASN A 72 -4.91 -18.02 13.22
CA ASN A 72 -3.47 -17.89 13.07
C ASN A 72 -2.86 -19.05 12.24
N ALA A 73 -3.34 -20.28 12.46
CA ALA A 73 -2.93 -21.43 11.64
C ALA A 73 -3.40 -21.29 10.17
N ALA A 74 -4.63 -20.82 9.95
CA ALA A 74 -5.22 -20.62 8.62
C ALA A 74 -4.54 -19.52 7.79
N LEU A 75 -3.90 -18.56 8.44
CA LEU A 75 -3.11 -17.52 7.78
C LEU A 75 -1.87 -18.06 7.05
N GLY A 76 -1.37 -19.25 7.43
CA GLY A 76 -0.19 -19.85 6.82
C GLY A 76 1.13 -19.35 7.42
N ALA A 77 2.25 -19.62 6.75
CA ALA A 77 3.58 -19.27 7.23
C ALA A 77 3.91 -17.80 7.00
N THR A 78 4.76 -17.23 7.87
CA THR A 78 5.30 -15.87 7.69
C THR A 78 6.39 -15.84 6.62
N ASN A 79 6.56 -14.69 5.99
CA ASN A 79 7.55 -14.44 4.94
C ASN A 79 7.43 -15.33 3.69
N THR A 80 6.28 -15.94 3.48
CA THR A 80 5.95 -16.70 2.26
C THR A 80 4.85 -15.98 1.48
N VAL A 81 4.88 -16.14 0.16
CA VAL A 81 3.83 -15.59 -0.71
C VAL A 81 2.54 -16.38 -0.50
N ALA A 82 1.48 -15.69 -0.20
CA ALA A 82 0.14 -16.24 0.00
C ALA A 82 -0.85 -15.60 -0.97
N SER A 83 -1.90 -16.35 -1.33
CA SER A 83 -2.96 -15.91 -2.22
C SER A 83 -4.38 -16.14 -1.67
N LYS A 84 -4.51 -16.86 -0.56
CA LYS A 84 -5.81 -17.29 0.01
C LYS A 84 -6.81 -16.12 0.13
N TYR A 85 -6.38 -15.00 0.65
CA TYR A 85 -7.23 -13.82 0.85
C TYR A 85 -7.10 -12.78 -0.27
N GLY A 86 -6.32 -13.09 -1.31
CA GLY A 86 -6.14 -12.24 -2.48
C GLY A 86 -7.21 -12.44 -3.57
N THR A 87 -8.20 -13.27 -3.34
CA THR A 87 -9.33 -13.51 -4.26
C THR A 87 -10.15 -12.23 -4.44
N GLY A 88 -10.64 -11.99 -5.65
CA GLY A 88 -11.42 -10.78 -5.94
C GLY A 88 -10.61 -9.53 -6.28
N GLY A 89 -9.30 -9.65 -6.52
CA GLY A 89 -8.45 -8.54 -6.96
C GLY A 89 -7.34 -8.12 -5.99
N GLY A 90 -7.28 -8.71 -4.79
CA GLY A 90 -6.23 -8.41 -3.80
C GLY A 90 -4.84 -8.95 -4.18
N GLY A 91 -4.77 -9.91 -5.11
CA GLY A 91 -3.52 -10.48 -5.59
C GLY A 91 -2.71 -11.24 -4.53
N ASN A 92 -1.44 -11.43 -4.81
CA ASN A 92 -0.53 -12.11 -3.90
C ASN A 92 -0.01 -11.13 -2.83
N TYR A 93 0.10 -11.61 -1.60
CA TYR A 93 0.59 -10.87 -0.45
C TYR A 93 1.56 -11.71 0.38
N ILE A 94 2.28 -11.07 1.29
CA ILE A 94 3.18 -11.74 2.24
C ILE A 94 2.75 -11.31 3.65
N ILE A 95 2.59 -12.28 4.54
CA ILE A 95 2.45 -12.01 5.97
C ILE A 95 3.86 -11.84 6.52
N SER A 96 4.26 -10.61 6.82
CA SER A 96 5.60 -10.33 7.35
C SER A 96 5.73 -10.63 8.83
N GLN A 97 4.65 -10.46 9.58
CA GLN A 97 4.61 -10.71 11.02
C GLN A 97 3.23 -11.23 11.41
N LYS A 98 3.19 -12.19 12.29
CA LYS A 98 2.00 -12.62 12.99
C LYS A 98 2.40 -13.12 14.37
N GLU A 99 1.85 -12.51 15.40
CA GLU A 99 2.15 -12.87 16.78
C GLU A 99 0.98 -12.57 17.71
N PHE A 100 0.87 -13.35 18.77
CA PHE A 100 -0.06 -13.04 19.84
C PHE A 100 0.54 -11.96 20.72
N VAL A 101 -0.26 -10.93 21.02
CA VAL A 101 0.16 -9.78 21.82
C VAL A 101 -0.85 -9.46 22.90
N CYS A 102 -0.37 -8.90 23.98
CA CYS A 102 -1.20 -8.30 25.04
C CYS A 102 -0.86 -6.83 25.23
N PRO A 103 -1.84 -5.99 25.64
CA PRO A 103 -1.56 -4.62 26.02
C PRO A 103 -0.62 -4.61 27.23
N GLY A 104 0.51 -3.94 27.10
CA GLY A 104 1.43 -3.61 28.18
C GLY A 104 1.31 -2.14 28.55
N SER A 105 2.23 -1.64 29.35
CA SER A 105 2.30 -0.23 29.76
C SER A 105 2.68 0.67 28.58
N GLY A 106 1.71 0.99 27.72
CA GLY A 106 1.87 1.86 26.55
C GLY A 106 2.23 1.17 25.23
N ASN A 107 2.52 -0.14 25.22
CA ASN A 107 2.85 -0.92 24.04
C ASN A 107 2.17 -2.29 24.06
N PHE A 108 2.08 -2.94 22.87
CA PHE A 108 1.74 -4.35 22.78
C PHE A 108 2.99 -5.19 23.00
N VAL A 109 2.90 -6.20 23.85
CA VAL A 109 3.99 -7.12 24.18
C VAL A 109 3.65 -8.50 23.64
N ALA A 110 4.57 -9.12 22.92
CA ALA A 110 4.43 -10.47 22.42
C ALA A 110 4.33 -11.45 23.62
N THR A 111 3.36 -12.35 23.55
CA THR A 111 3.10 -13.32 24.62
C THR A 111 2.81 -14.70 24.06
N ALA A 112 3.13 -15.73 24.83
CA ALA A 112 2.96 -17.14 24.43
C ALA A 112 1.55 -17.72 24.66
N GLY A 113 0.56 -16.91 24.99
CA GLY A 113 -0.79 -17.38 25.33
C GLY A 113 -1.71 -17.51 24.12
N THR A 114 -2.78 -18.28 24.29
CA THR A 114 -3.71 -18.62 23.21
C THR A 114 -4.97 -17.76 23.12
N ASN A 115 -5.27 -16.96 24.14
CA ASN A 115 -6.50 -16.14 24.25
C ASN A 115 -6.17 -14.64 24.22
N GLN A 116 -5.41 -14.21 23.25
CA GLN A 116 -4.85 -12.86 23.21
C GLN A 116 -5.24 -12.17 21.91
N PHE A 117 -4.78 -10.96 21.75
CA PHE A 117 -4.88 -10.29 20.46
C PHE A 117 -3.86 -10.89 19.49
N LEU A 118 -4.24 -11.04 18.23
CA LEU A 118 -3.35 -11.46 17.16
C LEU A 118 -2.99 -10.26 16.30
N LEU A 119 -1.73 -9.85 16.35
CA LEU A 119 -1.16 -8.81 15.50
C LEU A 119 -0.73 -9.45 14.19
N VAL A 120 -1.22 -8.94 13.08
CA VAL A 120 -0.87 -9.42 11.74
C VAL A 120 -0.41 -8.24 10.90
N THR A 121 0.78 -8.36 10.33
CA THR A 121 1.32 -7.38 9.38
C THR A 121 1.43 -8.03 8.00
N ILE A 122 0.78 -7.43 7.02
CA ILE A 122 0.81 -7.85 5.63
C ILE A 122 1.53 -6.82 4.76
N LYS A 123 2.19 -7.30 3.73
CA LYS A 123 2.86 -6.47 2.71
C LYS A 123 2.58 -7.02 1.32
N PRO A 124 2.73 -6.21 0.26
CA PRO A 124 2.62 -6.70 -1.10
C PRO A 124 3.69 -7.75 -1.38
N SER A 125 3.41 -8.67 -2.30
CA SER A 125 4.43 -9.62 -2.79
C SER A 125 5.49 -8.93 -3.66
N SER A 126 5.21 -7.74 -4.19
CA SER A 126 6.18 -6.89 -4.85
C SER A 126 7.09 -6.20 -3.83
N THR A 127 8.34 -5.92 -4.23
CA THR A 127 9.37 -5.30 -3.37
C THR A 127 9.07 -3.85 -2.97
N SER A 128 8.08 -3.21 -3.59
CA SER A 128 7.69 -1.81 -3.33
C SER A 128 6.26 -1.73 -2.84
N GLY A 129 6.05 -1.26 -1.62
CA GLY A 129 4.71 -1.04 -1.07
C GLY A 129 4.74 -0.84 0.43
N VAL A 130 3.67 -0.23 0.94
CA VAL A 130 3.45 -0.01 2.37
C VAL A 130 2.94 -1.30 3.01
N SER A 131 3.38 -1.60 4.22
CA SER A 131 2.82 -2.68 5.01
C SER A 131 1.59 -2.21 5.78
N LEU A 132 0.57 -3.08 5.87
CA LEU A 132 -0.61 -2.86 6.70
C LEU A 132 -0.54 -3.77 7.92
N THR A 133 -0.76 -3.19 9.10
CA THR A 133 -0.82 -3.93 10.36
C THR A 133 -2.23 -3.86 10.92
N TYR A 134 -2.76 -4.99 11.34
CA TYR A 134 -4.09 -5.10 11.94
C TYR A 134 -4.06 -5.97 13.20
N LEU A 135 -4.89 -5.60 14.17
CA LEU A 135 -5.04 -6.30 15.44
C LEU A 135 -6.37 -7.03 15.47
N PHE A 136 -6.33 -8.34 15.38
CA PHE A 136 -7.52 -9.19 15.55
C PHE A 136 -7.74 -9.48 17.03
N ASN A 137 -9.00 -9.42 17.46
CA ASN A 137 -9.40 -9.77 18.81
C ASN A 137 -10.38 -10.95 18.82
N SER A 138 -10.50 -11.60 19.97
CA SER A 138 -11.56 -12.56 20.28
C SER A 138 -12.34 -12.06 21.49
N SER A 139 -13.62 -12.41 21.60
CA SER A 139 -14.45 -12.03 22.74
C SER A 139 -13.97 -12.61 24.08
N ASN A 140 -13.13 -13.64 24.03
CA ASN A 140 -12.58 -14.33 25.20
C ASN A 140 -11.12 -13.92 25.50
N ASN A 141 -10.74 -12.71 25.14
CA ASN A 141 -9.39 -12.21 25.38
C ASN A 141 -9.15 -12.01 26.88
N THR A 142 -8.37 -12.88 27.47
CA THR A 142 -7.84 -12.70 28.82
C THR A 142 -6.34 -12.50 28.74
N CYS A 143 -5.92 -11.24 28.72
CA CYS A 143 -4.53 -10.90 29.02
C CYS A 143 -4.40 -10.89 30.56
N SER A 144 -4.15 -12.04 31.17
CA SER A 144 -3.89 -12.12 32.59
C SER A 144 -2.42 -11.90 32.89
N GLY A 145 -2.09 -10.86 33.59
CA GLY A 145 -0.82 -10.67 34.27
C GLY A 145 0.07 -9.54 33.73
N HIS A 146 -0.40 -8.32 33.79
CA HIS A 146 0.47 -7.14 33.96
C HIS A 146 -0.20 -6.16 34.90
#